data_e7cfc3fe3ec626eb04f26624cb8ab42c
#
_entry.id   e7cfc3fe3ec626eb04f26624cb8ab42c
#
_cell.length_a   1.000
_cell.length_b   1.000
_cell.length_c   1.000
_cell.angle_alpha   90.00
_cell.angle_beta   90.00
_cell.angle_gamma   90.00
#
_symmetry.space_group_name_H-M   'P 1'
#
loop_
_entity.id
_entity.type
_entity.pdbx_description
1 polymer ?
#
loop_
_entity_poly.entity_id
_entity_poly.type
_entity_poly.pdbx_seq_one_letter_code
_entity_poly.pdbx_strand_id
1 'polypeptide(L)'
;DSSTSRGLGDVYKRQVLQRVSDVRFVMAGSGDLMNHVVRRVAQLGIADRFHFTGFLKGGEVQRMFRLSDVYVMPSVSEPFGISPLEAMRSGVPVIISRQSGVAEVLDYAIKVNYWDVDALADAIYGLLTYPALGRMFASKGLEEVTGLKWTNAAAKIKTVYETVVAEANN
;
A
#
# COMPACT_ATOMS: atom_id res chain seq x y z
N ASP A 1 14.64 14.53 1.32
CA ASP A 1 14.26 15.67 0.48
C ASP A 1 12.84 15.44 -0.04
N SER A 2 11.88 16.12 0.59
CA SER A 2 10.44 15.93 0.31
C SER A 2 10.02 16.38 -1.10
N SER A 3 10.92 17.01 -1.86
CA SER A 3 10.66 17.46 -3.22
C SER A 3 10.67 16.30 -4.24
N THR A 4 11.46 15.27 -3.99
CA THR A 4 11.62 14.13 -4.92
C THR A 4 10.39 13.21 -4.93
N SER A 5 9.73 13.02 -3.77
CA SER A 5 8.51 12.21 -3.70
C SER A 5 7.29 12.89 -4.35
N ARG A 6 7.32 14.23 -4.48
CA ARG A 6 6.21 15.04 -5.00
C ARG A 6 5.95 14.86 -6.51
N GLY A 7 6.95 14.40 -7.27
CA GLY A 7 6.83 14.19 -8.71
C GLY A 7 6.74 12.73 -9.14
N LEU A 8 7.12 11.79 -8.28
CA LEU A 8 7.18 10.37 -8.63
C LEU A 8 5.80 9.73 -8.70
N GLY A 9 4.89 10.12 -7.79
CA GLY A 9 3.55 9.56 -7.71
C GLY A 9 2.69 9.75 -8.96
N ASP A 10 2.97 10.77 -9.77
CA ASP A 10 2.18 11.09 -10.95
C ASP A 10 2.74 10.43 -12.21
N VAL A 11 4.03 10.15 -12.23
CA VAL A 11 4.71 9.60 -13.42
C VAL A 11 4.34 8.13 -13.63
N TYR A 12 4.36 7.28 -12.59
CA TYR A 12 3.98 5.87 -12.75
C TYR A 12 2.52 5.70 -13.18
N LYS A 13 1.63 6.57 -12.73
CA LYS A 13 0.22 6.53 -13.10
C LYS A 13 0.02 6.79 -14.58
N ARG A 14 0.75 7.75 -15.15
CA ARG A 14 0.74 7.99 -16.60
C ARG A 14 1.30 6.79 -17.37
N GLN A 15 2.37 6.19 -16.89
CA GLN A 15 2.95 4.98 -17.51
C GLN A 15 1.96 3.80 -17.51
N VAL A 16 1.24 3.60 -16.39
CA VAL A 16 0.19 2.58 -16.30
C VAL A 16 -0.91 2.83 -17.31
N LEU A 17 -1.41 4.08 -17.44
CA LEU A 17 -2.46 4.44 -18.39
C LEU A 17 -2.05 4.23 -19.86
N GLN A 18 -0.77 4.37 -20.19
CA GLN A 18 -0.26 4.05 -21.52
C GLN A 18 -0.35 2.56 -21.86
N ARG A 19 -0.33 1.69 -20.85
CA ARG A 19 -0.32 0.23 -21.00
C ARG A 19 -1.70 -0.39 -20.77
N VAL A 20 -2.50 0.21 -19.87
CA VAL A 20 -3.87 -0.24 -19.51
C VAL A 20 -4.78 0.97 -19.53
N SER A 21 -5.52 1.13 -20.62
CA SER A 21 -6.33 2.35 -20.89
C SER A 21 -7.56 2.50 -19.99
N ASP A 22 -8.06 1.40 -19.41
CA ASP A 22 -9.29 1.41 -18.59
C ASP A 22 -9.00 1.39 -17.07
N VAL A 23 -7.88 2.00 -16.64
CA VAL A 23 -7.55 2.15 -15.23
C VAL A 23 -8.12 3.45 -14.70
N ARG A 24 -8.63 3.39 -13.47
CA ARG A 24 -9.03 4.56 -12.68
C ARG A 24 -8.20 4.59 -11.40
N PHE A 25 -7.69 5.76 -11.07
CA PHE A 25 -6.96 5.98 -9.82
C PHE A 25 -7.86 6.64 -8.80
N VAL A 26 -7.89 6.07 -7.60
CA VAL A 26 -8.55 6.68 -6.46
C VAL A 26 -7.48 7.13 -5.47
N MET A 27 -7.52 8.39 -5.10
CA MET A 27 -6.66 8.96 -4.06
C MET A 27 -7.51 9.33 -2.86
N ALA A 28 -7.35 8.55 -1.80
CA ALA A 28 -8.01 8.80 -0.52
C ALA A 28 -7.05 9.55 0.41
N GLY A 29 -7.57 10.49 1.16
CA GLY A 29 -6.84 11.31 2.12
C GLY A 29 -7.00 12.80 1.89
N SER A 30 -6.38 13.57 2.77
CA SER A 30 -6.30 15.02 2.72
C SER A 30 -4.92 15.46 3.20
N GLY A 31 -4.50 16.65 2.83
CA GLY A 31 -3.23 17.22 3.25
C GLY A 31 -2.82 18.39 2.36
N ASP A 32 -1.75 19.07 2.76
CA ASP A 32 -1.27 20.31 2.13
C ASP A 32 -0.87 20.11 0.66
N LEU A 33 -0.50 18.88 0.29
CA LEU A 33 -0.09 18.53 -1.08
C LEU A 33 -1.26 18.25 -2.02
N MET A 34 -2.50 18.15 -1.53
CA MET A 34 -3.66 17.79 -2.37
C MET A 34 -3.81 18.73 -3.58
N ASN A 35 -3.74 20.04 -3.35
CA ASN A 35 -3.85 21.04 -4.43
C ASN A 35 -2.71 20.91 -5.46
N HIS A 36 -1.51 20.49 -5.02
CA HIS A 36 -0.40 20.22 -5.92
C HIS A 36 -0.69 19.01 -6.80
N VAL A 37 -1.17 17.91 -6.20
CA VAL A 37 -1.49 16.68 -6.93
C VAL A 37 -2.61 16.92 -7.93
N VAL A 38 -3.69 17.61 -7.56
CA VAL A 38 -4.80 17.95 -8.47
C VAL A 38 -4.30 18.73 -9.70
N ARG A 39 -3.48 19.78 -9.48
CA ARG A 39 -2.88 20.54 -10.58
C ARG A 39 -1.99 19.67 -11.46
N ARG A 40 -1.20 18.80 -10.86
CA ARG A 40 -0.30 17.91 -11.60
C ARG A 40 -1.03 16.90 -12.45
N VAL A 41 -2.09 16.30 -11.92
CA VAL A 41 -2.98 15.37 -12.63
C VAL A 41 -3.62 16.08 -13.85
N ALA A 42 -4.07 17.33 -13.68
CA ALA A 42 -4.61 18.14 -14.76
C ALA A 42 -3.53 18.46 -15.85
N GLN A 43 -2.32 18.85 -15.43
CA GLN A 43 -1.20 19.11 -16.36
C GLN A 43 -0.79 17.87 -17.17
N LEU A 44 -0.92 16.68 -16.60
CA LEU A 44 -0.63 15.41 -17.27
C LEU A 44 -1.77 14.96 -18.20
N GLY A 45 -2.91 15.65 -18.19
CA GLY A 45 -4.07 15.31 -19.00
C GLY A 45 -4.77 14.00 -18.63
N ILE A 46 -4.70 13.60 -17.36
CA ILE A 46 -5.27 12.34 -16.84
C ILE A 46 -6.33 12.56 -15.76
N ALA A 47 -6.89 13.76 -15.68
CA ALA A 47 -7.84 14.13 -14.64
C ALA A 47 -9.15 13.32 -14.70
N ASP A 48 -9.58 12.93 -15.88
CA ASP A 48 -10.75 12.07 -16.13
C ASP A 48 -10.58 10.64 -15.58
N ARG A 49 -9.34 10.24 -15.30
CA ARG A 49 -8.97 8.93 -14.73
C ARG A 49 -8.73 8.96 -13.21
N PHE A 50 -8.89 10.13 -12.60
CA PHE A 50 -8.65 10.32 -11.17
C PHE A 50 -9.92 10.65 -10.41
N HIS A 51 -10.06 10.00 -9.25
CA HIS A 51 -11.07 10.32 -8.25
C HIS A 51 -10.40 10.65 -6.91
N PHE A 52 -10.68 11.84 -6.39
CA PHE A 52 -10.20 12.30 -5.09
C PHE A 52 -11.34 12.21 -4.09
N THR A 53 -11.21 11.32 -3.09
CA THR A 53 -12.30 11.07 -2.14
C THR A 53 -12.28 12.03 -0.94
N GLY A 54 -11.16 12.72 -0.71
CA GLY A 54 -10.89 13.32 0.58
C GLY A 54 -10.63 12.27 1.67
N PHE A 55 -10.81 12.65 2.93
CA PHE A 55 -10.56 11.76 4.06
C PHE A 55 -11.73 10.79 4.26
N LEU A 56 -11.47 9.49 4.19
CA LEU A 56 -12.46 8.42 4.41
C LEU A 56 -12.41 7.93 5.86
N LYS A 57 -13.56 7.52 6.41
CA LYS A 57 -13.69 7.03 7.79
C LYS A 57 -14.47 5.73 7.88
N GLY A 58 -14.05 4.88 8.81
CA GLY A 58 -14.78 3.66 9.17
C GLY A 58 -15.18 2.80 7.97
N GLY A 59 -16.47 2.55 7.80
CA GLY A 59 -16.98 1.70 6.73
C GLY A 59 -16.75 2.22 5.31
N GLU A 60 -16.44 3.51 5.12
CA GLU A 60 -16.10 4.06 3.79
C GLU A 60 -14.76 3.54 3.30
N VAL A 61 -13.79 3.42 4.21
CA VAL A 61 -12.46 2.84 3.91
C VAL A 61 -12.60 1.41 3.42
N GLN A 62 -13.39 0.59 4.14
CA GLN A 62 -13.62 -0.80 3.76
C GLN A 62 -14.37 -0.93 2.43
N ARG A 63 -15.36 -0.07 2.16
CA ARG A 63 -16.05 -0.04 0.87
C ARG A 63 -15.10 0.32 -0.26
N MET A 64 -14.22 1.30 -0.03
CA MET A 64 -13.23 1.70 -1.03
C MET A 64 -12.25 0.56 -1.35
N PHE A 65 -11.73 -0.14 -0.35
CA PHE A 65 -10.88 -1.32 -0.59
C PHE A 65 -11.60 -2.39 -1.40
N ARG A 66 -12.85 -2.73 -1.07
CA ARG A 66 -13.61 -3.74 -1.81
C ARG A 66 -13.90 -3.38 -3.28
N LEU A 67 -13.84 -2.11 -3.63
CA LEU A 67 -13.96 -1.61 -5.01
C LEU A 67 -12.62 -1.52 -5.73
N SER A 68 -11.51 -1.77 -5.04
CA SER A 68 -10.17 -1.63 -5.58
C SER A 68 -9.61 -2.96 -6.06
N ASP A 69 -8.99 -2.97 -7.23
CA ASP A 69 -8.28 -4.14 -7.76
C ASP A 69 -6.85 -4.23 -7.23
N VAL A 70 -6.25 -3.08 -6.89
CA VAL A 70 -4.88 -2.99 -6.36
C VAL A 70 -4.79 -1.81 -5.39
N TYR A 71 -4.15 -2.02 -4.25
CA TYR A 71 -3.79 -0.95 -3.32
C TYR A 71 -2.29 -0.61 -3.44
N VAL A 72 -1.97 0.67 -3.47
CA VAL A 72 -0.58 1.15 -3.63
C VAL A 72 -0.24 2.14 -2.54
N MET A 73 0.83 1.87 -1.77
CA MET A 73 1.37 2.78 -0.76
C MET A 73 2.87 3.04 -1.00
N PRO A 74 3.22 4.00 -1.88
CA PRO A 74 4.60 4.32 -2.22
C PRO A 74 5.20 5.36 -1.25
N SER A 75 5.05 5.14 0.06
CA SER A 75 5.49 6.09 1.08
C SER A 75 7.01 6.17 1.17
N VAL A 76 7.54 7.37 1.28
CA VAL A 76 8.97 7.64 1.51
C VAL A 76 9.38 7.23 2.92
N SER A 77 8.54 7.55 3.89
CA SER A 77 8.71 7.19 5.31
C SER A 77 7.34 6.87 5.88
N GLU A 78 7.19 5.66 6.34
CA GLU A 78 5.99 5.16 7.00
C GLU A 78 6.44 4.27 8.15
N PRO A 79 6.27 4.68 9.41
CA PRO A 79 6.77 3.91 10.56
C PRO A 79 6.26 2.48 10.61
N PHE A 80 5.00 2.26 10.25
CA PHE A 80 4.44 0.92 10.09
C PHE A 80 3.53 0.81 8.88
N GLY A 81 2.38 1.53 8.86
CA GLY A 81 1.39 1.50 7.77
C GLY A 81 0.30 0.45 8.01
N ILE A 82 -0.81 0.85 8.62
CA ILE A 82 -1.96 -0.04 8.89
C ILE A 82 -2.79 -0.27 7.61
N SER A 83 -2.88 0.72 6.73
CA SER A 83 -3.73 0.68 5.55
C SER A 83 -3.42 -0.48 4.56
N PRO A 84 -2.18 -0.93 4.34
CA PRO A 84 -1.93 -2.15 3.58
C PRO A 84 -2.57 -3.40 4.21
N LEU A 85 -2.55 -3.52 5.54
CA LEU A 85 -3.18 -4.64 6.25
C LEU A 85 -4.71 -4.62 6.09
N GLU A 86 -5.33 -3.43 6.12
CA GLU A 86 -6.76 -3.26 5.89
C GLU A 86 -7.16 -3.60 4.45
N ALA A 87 -6.32 -3.22 3.46
CA ALA A 87 -6.50 -3.59 2.06
C ALA A 87 -6.42 -5.12 1.88
N MET A 88 -5.38 -5.77 2.43
CA MET A 88 -5.23 -7.23 2.38
C MET A 88 -6.39 -7.96 3.06
N ARG A 89 -6.88 -7.46 4.20
CA ARG A 89 -8.08 -8.01 4.87
C ARG A 89 -9.34 -7.88 4.03
N SER A 90 -9.37 -6.94 3.11
CA SER A 90 -10.46 -6.77 2.14
C SER A 90 -10.28 -7.60 0.87
N GLY A 91 -9.23 -8.43 0.80
CA GLY A 91 -8.91 -9.27 -0.36
C GLY A 91 -8.28 -8.49 -1.51
N VAL A 92 -7.61 -7.39 -1.24
CA VAL A 92 -6.96 -6.54 -2.25
C VAL A 92 -5.46 -6.81 -2.24
N PRO A 93 -4.84 -7.12 -3.39
CA PRO A 93 -3.39 -7.23 -3.48
C PRO A 93 -2.73 -5.86 -3.26
N VAL A 94 -1.60 -5.83 -2.57
CA VAL A 94 -0.95 -4.60 -2.16
C VAL A 94 0.45 -4.46 -2.74
N ILE A 95 0.79 -3.22 -3.11
CA ILE A 95 2.13 -2.79 -3.49
C ILE A 95 2.56 -1.74 -2.46
N ILE A 96 3.70 -1.98 -1.82
CA ILE A 96 4.21 -1.10 -0.76
C ILE A 96 5.65 -0.68 -1.03
N SER A 97 6.03 0.44 -0.44
CA SER A 97 7.43 0.84 -0.38
C SER A 97 8.24 -0.11 0.50
N ARG A 98 9.44 -0.51 0.04
CA ARG A 98 10.41 -1.27 0.87
C ARG A 98 10.83 -0.52 2.12
N GLN A 99 10.71 0.81 2.11
CA GLN A 99 11.09 1.70 3.20
C GLN A 99 9.98 1.84 4.27
N SER A 100 8.82 1.23 4.08
CA SER A 100 7.76 1.21 5.10
C SER A 100 8.00 0.11 6.13
N GLY A 101 7.71 0.36 7.41
CA GLY A 101 7.88 -0.64 8.48
C GLY A 101 7.05 -1.91 8.26
N VAL A 102 5.88 -1.80 7.63
CA VAL A 102 5.05 -2.97 7.29
C VAL A 102 5.72 -3.89 6.27
N ALA A 103 6.69 -3.40 5.50
CA ALA A 103 7.44 -4.22 4.55
C ALA A 103 8.32 -5.29 5.23
N GLU A 104 8.67 -5.09 6.49
CA GLU A 104 9.42 -6.08 7.28
C GLU A 104 8.55 -7.26 7.73
N VAL A 105 7.24 -7.07 7.76
CA VAL A 105 6.27 -8.02 8.33
C VAL A 105 5.54 -8.82 7.26
N LEU A 106 5.28 -8.20 6.10
CA LEU A 106 4.49 -8.81 5.04
C LEU A 106 5.35 -9.55 4.02
N ASP A 107 5.01 -10.80 3.73
CA ASP A 107 5.64 -11.60 2.67
C ASP A 107 4.84 -11.52 1.36
N TYR A 108 3.52 -11.46 1.43
CA TYR A 108 2.62 -11.42 0.27
C TYR A 108 2.21 -10.00 -0.12
N ALA A 109 3.14 -9.05 -0.05
CA ALA A 109 3.04 -7.73 -0.62
C ALA A 109 4.13 -7.55 -1.69
N ILE A 110 3.82 -6.89 -2.81
CA ILE A 110 4.86 -6.50 -3.76
C ILE A 110 5.61 -5.31 -3.18
N LYS A 111 6.92 -5.46 -3.01
CA LYS A 111 7.78 -4.46 -2.37
C LYS A 111 8.64 -3.78 -3.42
N VAL A 112 8.46 -2.49 -3.62
CA VAL A 112 9.23 -1.67 -4.56
C VAL A 112 9.94 -0.53 -3.83
N ASN A 113 11.02 -0.02 -4.39
CA ASN A 113 11.58 1.22 -3.87
C ASN A 113 10.68 2.40 -4.26
N TYR A 114 10.39 3.32 -3.33
CA TYR A 114 9.46 4.42 -3.60
C TYR A 114 9.89 5.33 -4.77
N TRP A 115 11.18 5.37 -5.08
CA TRP A 115 11.74 6.16 -6.19
C TRP A 115 11.74 5.43 -7.53
N ASP A 116 11.52 4.11 -7.54
CA ASP A 116 11.55 3.28 -8.73
C ASP A 116 10.18 3.30 -9.41
N VAL A 117 9.98 4.34 -10.21
CA VAL A 117 8.73 4.60 -10.92
C VAL A 117 8.38 3.48 -11.89
N ASP A 118 9.39 2.93 -12.56
CA ASP A 118 9.20 1.88 -13.57
C ASP A 118 8.79 0.57 -12.88
N ALA A 119 9.48 0.16 -11.83
CA ALA A 119 9.11 -1.02 -11.05
C ALA A 119 7.71 -0.90 -10.44
N LEU A 120 7.32 0.31 -9.99
CA LEU A 120 5.97 0.55 -9.47
C LEU A 120 4.90 0.42 -10.56
N ALA A 121 5.15 0.99 -11.74
CA ALA A 121 4.25 0.88 -12.89
C ALA A 121 4.14 -0.57 -13.37
N ASP A 122 5.25 -1.31 -13.41
CA ASP A 122 5.29 -2.73 -13.79
C ASP A 122 4.53 -3.62 -12.81
N ALA A 123 4.66 -3.36 -11.51
CA ALA A 123 3.93 -4.09 -10.47
C ALA A 123 2.42 -3.89 -10.60
N ILE A 124 1.97 -2.65 -10.80
CA ILE A 124 0.55 -2.32 -11.03
C ILE A 124 0.07 -3.02 -12.31
N TYR A 125 0.81 -2.87 -13.41
CA TYR A 125 0.48 -3.51 -14.68
C TYR A 125 0.35 -5.03 -14.54
N GLY A 126 1.30 -5.66 -13.85
CA GLY A 126 1.31 -7.09 -13.61
C GLY A 126 0.06 -7.58 -12.88
N LEU A 127 -0.32 -6.91 -11.78
CA LEU A 127 -1.51 -7.27 -11.00
C LEU A 127 -2.82 -7.06 -11.78
N LEU A 128 -2.91 -6.00 -12.58
CA LEU A 128 -4.12 -5.72 -13.38
C LEU A 128 -4.24 -6.61 -14.61
N THR A 129 -3.11 -6.99 -15.23
CA THR A 129 -3.11 -7.71 -16.52
C THR A 129 -3.13 -9.22 -16.35
N TYR A 130 -2.55 -9.75 -15.28
CA TYR A 130 -2.48 -11.19 -15.02
C TYR A 130 -3.39 -11.61 -13.85
N PRO A 131 -4.65 -12.02 -14.13
CA PRO A 131 -5.62 -12.30 -13.07
C PRO A 131 -5.19 -13.39 -12.08
N ALA A 132 -4.37 -14.35 -12.52
CA ALA A 132 -3.85 -15.39 -11.65
C ALA A 132 -2.87 -14.82 -10.60
N LEU A 133 -2.05 -13.83 -11.00
CA LEU A 133 -1.13 -13.15 -10.11
C LEU A 133 -1.91 -12.33 -9.07
N GLY A 134 -2.87 -11.51 -9.50
CA GLY A 134 -3.72 -10.72 -8.62
C GLY A 134 -4.45 -11.59 -7.59
N ARG A 135 -5.09 -12.68 -8.04
CA ARG A 135 -5.77 -13.63 -7.14
C ARG A 135 -4.82 -14.30 -6.14
N MET A 136 -3.62 -14.67 -6.56
CA MET A 136 -2.62 -15.28 -5.68
C MET A 136 -2.22 -14.32 -4.56
N PHE A 137 -1.87 -13.05 -4.89
CA PHE A 137 -1.53 -12.05 -3.88
C PHE A 137 -2.71 -11.71 -2.98
N ALA A 138 -3.92 -11.58 -3.52
CA ALA A 138 -5.13 -11.33 -2.73
C ALA A 138 -5.41 -12.45 -1.73
N SER A 139 -5.39 -13.71 -2.18
CA SER A 139 -5.65 -14.88 -1.34
C SER A 139 -4.58 -15.07 -0.27
N LYS A 140 -3.31 -15.06 -0.67
CA LYS A 140 -2.19 -15.26 0.25
C LYS A 140 -2.02 -14.10 1.22
N GLY A 141 -2.23 -12.87 0.75
CA GLY A 141 -2.23 -11.70 1.61
C GLY A 141 -3.35 -11.73 2.67
N LEU A 142 -4.56 -12.15 2.30
CA LEU A 142 -5.66 -12.31 3.25
C LEU A 142 -5.33 -13.39 4.31
N GLU A 143 -4.76 -14.52 3.89
CA GLU A 143 -4.31 -15.59 4.79
C GLU A 143 -3.27 -15.06 5.78
N GLU A 144 -2.26 -14.35 5.28
CA GLU A 144 -1.18 -13.77 6.08
C GLU A 144 -1.69 -12.79 7.14
N VAL A 145 -2.48 -11.78 6.75
CA VAL A 145 -2.98 -10.77 7.70
C VAL A 145 -3.98 -11.34 8.70
N THR A 146 -4.67 -12.42 8.37
CA THR A 146 -5.57 -13.11 9.30
C THR A 146 -4.77 -13.79 10.41
N GLY A 147 -3.53 -14.20 10.12
CA GLY A 147 -2.57 -14.76 11.09
C GLY A 147 -1.91 -13.72 12.00
N LEU A 148 -1.90 -12.44 11.61
CA LEU A 148 -1.32 -11.35 12.41
C LEU A 148 -2.25 -10.98 13.56
N LYS A 149 -1.96 -11.51 14.75
CA LYS A 149 -2.76 -11.27 15.97
C LYS A 149 -1.92 -10.60 17.04
N TRP A 150 -2.50 -9.67 17.76
CA TRP A 150 -1.89 -9.02 18.91
C TRP A 150 -1.48 -10.04 20.00
N THR A 151 -2.24 -11.13 20.13
CA THR A 151 -1.91 -12.23 21.06
C THR A 151 -0.56 -12.87 20.75
N ASN A 152 -0.18 -12.98 19.48
CA ASN A 152 1.11 -13.52 19.07
C ASN A 152 2.27 -12.57 19.43
N ALA A 153 2.06 -11.27 19.22
CA ALA A 153 3.03 -10.24 19.63
C ALA A 153 3.20 -10.23 21.16
N ALA A 154 2.11 -10.25 21.91
CA ALA A 154 2.13 -10.31 23.37
C ALA A 154 2.83 -11.57 23.89
N ALA A 155 2.61 -12.74 23.27
CA ALA A 155 3.30 -13.97 23.64
C ALA A 155 4.82 -13.87 23.44
N LYS A 156 5.29 -13.30 22.33
CA LYS A 156 6.72 -13.08 22.08
C LYS A 156 7.33 -12.15 23.12
N ILE A 157 6.66 -11.05 23.46
CA ILE A 157 7.12 -10.12 24.51
C ILE A 157 7.19 -10.82 25.88
N LYS A 158 6.17 -11.60 26.21
CA LYS A 158 6.16 -12.38 27.47
C LYS A 158 7.37 -13.33 27.56
N THR A 159 7.67 -14.06 26.49
CA THR A 159 8.84 -14.97 26.45
C THR A 159 10.14 -14.21 26.72
N VAL A 160 10.32 -13.01 26.14
CA VAL A 160 11.51 -12.19 26.39
C VAL A 160 11.62 -11.81 27.87
N TYR A 161 10.52 -11.38 28.50
CA TYR A 161 10.51 -11.07 29.94
C TYR A 161 10.85 -12.30 30.80
N GLU A 162 10.28 -13.44 30.49
CA GLU A 162 10.54 -14.68 31.20
C GLU A 162 12.02 -15.09 31.12
N THR A 163 12.63 -14.93 29.94
CA THR A 163 14.06 -15.21 29.72
C THR A 163 14.94 -14.27 30.56
N VAL A 164 14.70 -12.96 30.49
CA VAL A 164 15.48 -11.97 31.24
C VAL A 164 15.38 -12.17 32.75
N VAL A 165 14.18 -12.48 33.25
CA VAL A 165 13.99 -12.77 34.71
C VAL A 165 14.72 -14.04 35.12
N ALA A 166 14.71 -15.07 34.28
CA ALA A 166 15.45 -16.32 34.58
C ALA A 166 16.96 -16.09 34.62
N GLU A 167 17.50 -15.29 33.68
CA GLU A 167 18.93 -14.93 33.65
C GLU A 167 19.36 -14.06 34.81
N ALA A 168 18.50 -13.17 35.31
CA ALA A 168 18.78 -12.30 36.46
C ALA A 168 18.76 -13.04 37.82
N ASN A 169 18.16 -14.22 37.88
CA ASN A 169 18.06 -15.03 39.09
C ASN A 169 19.13 -16.15 39.18
N ASN A 170 20.02 -16.27 38.21
CA ASN A 170 21.18 -17.15 38.18
C ASN A 170 22.47 -16.37 38.44
#